data_adb27bb8d5d26cf33e933751677eff4a
#
_entry.id   adb27bb8d5d26cf33e933751677eff4a
#
_cell.length_a   1.000
_cell.length_b   1.000
_cell.length_c   1.000
_cell.angle_alpha   90.00
_cell.angle_beta   90.00
_cell.angle_gamma   90.00
#
_symmetry.space_group_name_H-M   'P 1'
#
loop_
_entity.id
_entity.type
_entity.pdbx_description
1 polymer ?
#
loop_
_entity_poly.entity_id
_entity_poly.type
_entity_poly.pdbx_seq_one_letter_code
_entity_poly.pdbx_strand_id
1 'polypeptide(L)'
;EIVLSRVVIPQTIVVHDGVPTDSTAKNYYVPYRDYIKNVACSEIYSTWPESSITANVLAIMSFTLNRVYTEWYRNQGYDFTITSSTAFDHKWIPERNIYDSISIIVDELFADYLARPNVRQPILTQYCDGRQVQCPNWMTIL
;
A
#
# COMPACT_ATOMS: atom_id res chain seq x y z
N GLU A 1 -4.71 2.18 22.17
CA GLU A 1 -4.35 2.34 20.76
C GLU A 1 -3.04 3.09 20.60
N ILE A 2 -2.14 2.56 19.78
CA ILE A 2 -0.84 3.18 19.53
C ILE A 2 -0.86 3.82 18.15
N VAL A 3 -0.50 5.10 18.09
CA VAL A 3 -0.31 5.84 16.85
C VAL A 3 1.05 6.51 16.94
N LEU A 4 1.85 6.39 15.89
CA LEU A 4 3.17 6.98 15.87
C LEU A 4 3.10 8.50 15.97
N SER A 5 4.04 9.12 16.69
CA SER A 5 4.08 10.56 16.87
C SER A 5 4.43 11.32 15.58
N ARG A 6 5.00 10.64 14.61
CA ARG A 6 5.36 11.21 13.31
C ARG A 6 5.33 10.11 12.24
N VAL A 7 5.18 10.53 10.98
CA VAL A 7 5.25 9.60 9.86
C VAL A 7 6.71 9.22 9.62
N VAL A 8 6.98 7.93 9.63
CA VAL A 8 8.30 7.37 9.38
C VAL A 8 8.20 6.43 8.19
N ILE A 9 9.09 6.59 7.22
CA ILE A 9 9.18 5.64 6.11
C ILE A 9 9.90 4.40 6.67
N PRO A 10 9.23 3.26 6.78
CA PRO A 10 9.84 2.08 7.37
C PRO A 10 10.88 1.48 6.43
N GLN A 11 11.88 0.84 6.98
CA GLN A 11 12.84 0.10 6.17
C GLN A 11 12.23 -1.19 5.63
N THR A 12 11.42 -1.85 6.43
CA THR A 12 10.82 -3.15 6.11
C THR A 12 9.33 -3.13 6.40
N ILE A 13 8.56 -3.77 5.51
CA ILE A 13 7.14 -4.04 5.70
C ILE A 13 6.97 -5.53 5.98
N VAL A 14 6.25 -5.88 7.04
CA VAL A 14 5.91 -7.27 7.33
C VAL A 14 4.57 -7.57 6.66
N VAL A 15 4.57 -8.41 5.64
CA VAL A 15 3.39 -8.76 4.86
C VAL A 15 2.87 -10.12 5.29
N HIS A 16 1.64 -10.15 5.77
CA HIS A 16 0.93 -11.40 6.09
C HIS A 16 0.23 -11.89 4.81
N ASP A 17 0.68 -13.02 4.28
CA ASP A 17 0.19 -13.52 2.99
C ASP A 17 -1.12 -14.29 3.13
N GLY A 18 -2.17 -13.57 3.46
CA GLY A 18 -3.51 -14.11 3.66
C GLY A 18 -4.39 -13.11 4.39
N VAL A 19 -5.61 -13.53 4.74
CA VAL A 19 -6.50 -12.70 5.55
C VAL A 19 -5.95 -12.58 6.97
N PRO A 20 -6.27 -11.50 7.70
CA PRO A 20 -5.67 -11.28 9.03
C PRO A 20 -5.86 -12.43 10.00
N THR A 21 -7.01 -13.12 9.95
CA THR A 21 -7.34 -14.20 10.87
C THR A 21 -6.75 -15.56 10.51
N ASP A 22 -6.11 -15.68 9.34
CA ASP A 22 -5.48 -16.92 8.91
C ASP A 22 -4.13 -17.10 9.62
N SER A 23 -4.13 -17.84 10.71
CA SER A 23 -2.92 -18.09 11.50
C SER A 23 -1.90 -19.00 10.81
N THR A 24 -2.29 -19.66 9.72
CA THR A 24 -1.39 -20.52 8.93
C THR A 24 -0.65 -19.74 7.83
N ALA A 25 -1.08 -18.51 7.54
CA ALA A 25 -0.45 -17.69 6.52
C ALA A 25 0.94 -17.25 6.95
N LYS A 26 1.85 -17.20 5.98
CA LYS A 26 3.24 -16.83 6.21
C LYS A 26 3.41 -15.31 6.24
N ASN A 27 4.26 -14.81 7.12
CA ASN A 27 4.68 -13.42 7.15
C ASN A 27 5.99 -13.27 6.37
N TYR A 28 6.02 -12.30 5.45
CA TYR A 28 7.20 -11.98 4.66
C TYR A 28 7.75 -10.64 5.10
N TYR A 29 9.07 -10.54 5.21
CA TYR A 29 9.77 -9.31 5.59
C TYR A 29 10.31 -8.69 4.31
N VAL A 30 9.67 -7.62 3.83
CA VAL A 30 9.92 -7.04 2.50
C VAL A 30 10.42 -5.60 2.67
N PRO A 31 11.52 -5.21 2.01
CA PRO A 31 11.93 -3.80 2.00
C PRO A 31 10.80 -2.92 1.49
N TYR A 32 10.65 -1.73 2.05
CA TYR A 32 9.52 -0.85 1.74
C TYR A 32 9.37 -0.59 0.24
N ARG A 33 10.45 -0.22 -0.44
CA ARG A 33 10.38 0.04 -1.89
C ARG A 33 9.97 -1.19 -2.68
N ASP A 34 10.50 -2.34 -2.32
CA ASP A 34 10.17 -3.60 -2.99
C ASP A 34 8.70 -3.97 -2.78
N TYR A 35 8.17 -3.69 -1.61
CA TYR A 35 6.75 -3.88 -1.33
C TYR A 35 5.90 -2.98 -2.25
N ILE A 36 6.21 -1.70 -2.31
CA ILE A 36 5.48 -0.75 -3.15
C ILE A 36 5.55 -1.14 -4.64
N LYS A 37 6.73 -1.51 -5.12
CA LYS A 37 6.93 -1.95 -6.51
C LYS A 37 6.11 -3.19 -6.82
N ASN A 38 6.08 -4.15 -5.90
CA ASN A 38 5.32 -5.39 -6.07
C ASN A 38 3.81 -5.10 -6.16
N VAL A 39 3.29 -4.31 -5.23
CA VAL A 39 1.87 -3.94 -5.22
C VAL A 39 1.52 -3.18 -6.50
N ALA A 40 2.33 -2.21 -6.89
CA ALA A 40 2.10 -1.43 -8.09
C ALA A 40 2.04 -2.33 -9.34
N CYS A 41 2.98 -3.26 -9.47
CA CYS A 41 2.98 -4.21 -10.59
C CYS A 41 1.83 -5.22 -10.54
N SER A 42 1.22 -5.40 -9.38
CA SER A 42 0.06 -6.30 -9.21
C SER A 42 -1.27 -5.59 -9.43
N GLU A 43 -1.32 -4.27 -9.23
CA GLU A 43 -2.55 -3.48 -9.27
C GLU A 43 -2.66 -2.60 -10.52
N ILE A 44 -1.55 -2.25 -11.16
CA ILE A 44 -1.50 -1.26 -12.24
C ILE A 44 -0.85 -1.88 -13.47
N TYR A 45 -1.31 -1.47 -14.66
CA TYR A 45 -0.66 -1.86 -15.91
C TYR A 45 0.50 -0.90 -16.22
N SER A 46 1.64 -1.46 -16.62
CA SER A 46 2.83 -0.68 -16.99
C SER A 46 2.61 0.17 -18.26
N THR A 47 1.56 -0.14 -19.03
CA THR A 47 1.20 0.58 -20.26
C THR A 47 0.32 1.80 -20.03
N TRP A 48 -0.11 2.04 -18.79
CA TRP A 48 -0.90 3.22 -18.47
C TRP A 48 -0.07 4.50 -18.63
N PRO A 49 -0.72 5.66 -18.84
CA PRO A 49 0.00 6.94 -18.84
C PRO A 49 0.79 7.14 -17.56
N GLU A 50 1.96 7.75 -17.68
CA GLU A 50 2.85 7.99 -16.54
C GLU A 50 2.14 8.72 -15.39
N SER A 51 1.30 9.71 -15.71
CA SER A 51 0.55 10.46 -14.70
C SER A 51 -0.39 9.55 -13.91
N SER A 52 -1.02 8.59 -14.57
CA SER A 52 -1.91 7.63 -13.91
C SER A 52 -1.11 6.67 -13.01
N ILE A 53 0.03 6.22 -13.49
CA ILE A 53 0.93 5.35 -12.68
C ILE A 53 1.40 6.12 -11.44
N THR A 54 1.84 7.35 -11.61
CA THR A 54 2.31 8.20 -10.50
C THR A 54 1.22 8.39 -9.44
N ALA A 55 0.00 8.72 -9.87
CA ALA A 55 -1.12 8.92 -8.93
C ALA A 55 -1.44 7.65 -8.16
N ASN A 56 -1.44 6.50 -8.83
CA ASN A 56 -1.72 5.21 -8.18
C ASN A 56 -0.59 4.77 -7.26
N VAL A 57 0.67 5.02 -7.62
CA VAL A 57 1.81 4.74 -6.75
C VAL A 57 1.73 5.59 -5.48
N LEU A 58 1.41 6.87 -5.59
CA LEU A 58 1.22 7.73 -4.42
C LEU A 58 0.09 7.23 -3.53
N ALA A 59 -1.00 6.75 -4.12
CA ALA A 59 -2.11 6.18 -3.37
C ALA A 59 -1.68 4.90 -2.62
N ILE A 60 -0.92 4.03 -3.27
CA ILE A 60 -0.40 2.81 -2.64
C ILE A 60 0.53 3.16 -1.49
N MET A 61 1.43 4.12 -1.68
CA MET A 61 2.33 4.58 -0.62
C MET A 61 1.57 5.14 0.57
N SER A 62 0.55 5.97 0.31
CA SER A 62 -0.26 6.59 1.35
C SER A 62 -1.03 5.56 2.16
N PHE A 63 -1.65 4.59 1.49
CA PHE A 63 -2.36 3.50 2.16
C PHE A 63 -1.40 2.71 3.07
N THR A 64 -0.25 2.34 2.53
CA THR A 64 0.76 1.57 3.27
C THR A 64 1.26 2.34 4.50
N LEU A 65 1.60 3.62 4.31
CA LEU A 65 2.09 4.45 5.39
C LEU A 65 1.01 4.76 6.43
N ASN A 66 -0.26 4.81 6.02
CA ASN A 66 -1.37 4.90 6.98
C ASN A 66 -1.40 3.67 7.89
N ARG A 67 -1.26 2.48 7.32
CA ARG A 67 -1.20 1.24 8.11
C ARG A 67 -0.04 1.24 9.09
N VAL A 68 1.12 1.75 8.67
CA VAL A 68 2.30 1.88 9.52
C VAL A 68 2.05 2.93 10.61
N TYR A 69 1.60 4.11 10.21
CA TYR A 69 1.41 5.24 11.12
C TYR A 69 0.39 4.92 12.21
N THR A 70 -0.71 4.28 11.87
CA THR A 70 -1.78 3.95 12.82
C THR A 70 -1.51 2.65 13.58
N GLU A 71 -0.48 1.90 13.25
CA GLU A 71 -0.21 0.56 13.83
C GLU A 71 -1.45 -0.32 13.75
N TRP A 72 -2.15 -0.27 12.62
CA TRP A 72 -3.49 -0.80 12.46
C TRP A 72 -3.64 -2.25 12.92
N TYR A 73 -2.79 -3.15 12.39
CA TYR A 73 -2.87 -4.57 12.74
C TYR A 73 -2.23 -4.86 14.09
N ARG A 74 -1.15 -4.17 14.45
CA ARG A 74 -0.47 -4.40 15.73
C ARG A 74 -1.35 -4.00 16.91
N ASN A 75 -2.19 -2.97 16.75
CA ASN A 75 -3.17 -2.57 17.75
C ASN A 75 -4.29 -3.61 17.94
N GLN A 76 -4.47 -4.50 16.97
CA GLN A 76 -5.41 -5.60 17.05
C GLN A 76 -4.77 -6.90 17.59
N GLY A 77 -3.49 -6.85 17.95
CA GLY A 77 -2.77 -7.99 18.48
C GLY A 77 -2.04 -8.84 17.46
N TYR A 78 -2.00 -8.42 16.20
CA TYR A 78 -1.27 -9.13 15.15
C TYR A 78 0.19 -8.67 15.09
N ASP A 79 1.04 -9.51 14.51
CA ASP A 79 2.49 -9.29 14.43
C ASP A 79 2.96 -8.91 13.01
N PHE A 80 2.10 -8.29 12.22
CA PHE A 80 2.43 -7.87 10.85
C PHE A 80 1.93 -6.46 10.58
N THR A 81 2.48 -5.84 9.53
CA THR A 81 2.15 -4.47 9.14
C THR A 81 0.91 -4.40 8.27
N ILE A 82 0.78 -5.31 7.31
CA ILE A 82 -0.24 -5.27 6.27
C ILE A 82 -0.46 -6.68 5.74
N THR A 83 -1.57 -6.90 5.04
CA THR A 83 -1.85 -8.20 4.42
C THR A 83 -1.74 -8.13 2.91
N SER A 84 -1.65 -9.30 2.26
CA SER A 84 -1.74 -9.43 0.82
C SER A 84 -3.18 -9.61 0.33
N SER A 85 -4.15 -9.57 1.23
CA SER A 85 -5.55 -9.77 0.90
C SER A 85 -6.18 -8.51 0.32
N THR A 86 -6.73 -8.60 -0.87
CA THR A 86 -7.42 -7.48 -1.52
C THR A 86 -8.73 -7.10 -0.81
N ALA A 87 -9.24 -7.94 0.06
CA ALA A 87 -10.41 -7.62 0.88
C ALA A 87 -10.08 -6.63 1.98
N PHE A 88 -8.83 -6.55 2.39
CA PHE A 88 -8.37 -5.70 3.50
C PHE A 88 -7.36 -4.65 3.07
N ASP A 89 -6.44 -5.01 2.18
CA ASP A 89 -5.32 -4.16 1.80
C ASP A 89 -5.08 -4.24 0.29
N HIS A 90 -3.82 -4.33 -0.13
CA HIS A 90 -3.44 -4.40 -1.54
C HIS A 90 -3.08 -5.81 -1.97
N LYS A 91 -3.15 -6.05 -3.28
CA LYS A 91 -2.66 -7.28 -3.86
C LYS A 91 -1.14 -7.25 -3.88
N TRP A 92 -0.52 -8.17 -3.16
CA TRP A 92 0.92 -8.41 -3.13
C TRP A 92 1.16 -9.89 -3.41
N ILE A 93 2.13 -10.20 -4.27
CA ILE A 93 2.39 -11.57 -4.71
C ILE A 93 3.86 -11.89 -4.46
N PRO A 94 4.20 -12.95 -3.69
CA PRO A 94 5.59 -13.33 -3.49
C PRO A 94 6.31 -13.54 -4.82
N GLU A 95 7.54 -13.03 -4.92
CA GLU A 95 8.41 -13.19 -6.09
C GLU A 95 7.83 -12.61 -7.39
N ARG A 96 6.97 -11.60 -7.26
CA ARG A 96 6.40 -10.92 -8.42
C ARG A 96 7.47 -10.29 -9.29
N ASN A 97 7.35 -10.46 -10.61
CA ASN A 97 8.19 -9.77 -11.57
C ASN A 97 7.89 -8.26 -11.54
N ILE A 98 8.94 -7.44 -11.48
CA ILE A 98 8.82 -5.98 -11.37
C ILE A 98 9.16 -5.34 -12.71
N TYR A 99 8.25 -4.50 -13.21
CA TYR A 99 8.45 -3.76 -14.46
C TYR A 99 9.35 -2.54 -14.20
N ASP A 100 10.34 -2.32 -15.07
CA ASP A 100 11.30 -1.23 -14.93
C ASP A 100 10.62 0.15 -14.91
N SER A 101 9.63 0.35 -15.76
CA SER A 101 8.92 1.63 -15.85
C SER A 101 8.23 2.01 -14.53
N ILE A 102 7.64 1.04 -13.85
CA ILE A 102 7.00 1.25 -12.56
C ILE A 102 8.06 1.41 -11.46
N SER A 103 9.11 0.61 -11.51
CA SER A 103 10.21 0.68 -10.54
C SER A 103 10.85 2.06 -10.50
N ILE A 104 11.06 2.69 -11.66
CA ILE A 104 11.65 4.02 -11.75
C ILE A 104 10.74 5.06 -11.07
N ILE A 105 9.44 5.00 -11.33
CA ILE A 105 8.48 5.93 -10.73
C ILE A 105 8.45 5.78 -9.20
N VAL A 106 8.45 4.54 -8.70
CA VAL A 106 8.49 4.30 -7.26
C VAL A 106 9.75 4.89 -6.63
N ASP A 107 10.91 4.71 -7.28
CA ASP A 107 12.16 5.25 -6.76
C ASP A 107 12.16 6.79 -6.73
N GLU A 108 11.53 7.44 -7.72
CA GLU A 108 11.39 8.90 -7.75
C GLU A 108 10.49 9.42 -6.64
N LEU A 109 9.48 8.66 -6.24
CA LEU A 109 8.50 9.06 -5.24
C LEU A 109 8.78 8.51 -3.84
N PHE A 110 9.92 7.92 -3.63
CA PHE A 110 10.26 7.06 -2.49
C PHE A 110 9.77 7.54 -1.12
N ALA A 111 9.83 8.82 -0.83
CA ALA A 111 9.44 9.36 0.48
C ALA A 111 8.11 10.11 0.46
N ASP A 112 7.42 10.10 -0.66
CA ASP A 112 6.19 10.86 -0.81
C ASP A 112 4.96 10.08 -0.35
N TYR A 113 3.92 10.81 0.03
CA TYR A 113 2.62 10.24 0.36
C TYR A 113 1.56 11.34 0.31
N LEU A 114 0.28 10.95 0.27
CA LEU A 114 -0.85 11.86 0.27
C LEU A 114 -1.36 12.08 1.69
N ALA A 115 -1.57 13.33 2.07
CA ALA A 115 -2.14 13.71 3.36
C ALA A 115 -3.12 14.86 3.16
N ARG A 116 -4.05 15.02 4.10
CA ARG A 116 -4.94 16.19 4.10
C ARG A 116 -4.16 17.43 4.49
N PRO A 117 -4.57 18.63 4.04
CA PRO A 117 -3.89 19.87 4.45
C PRO A 117 -3.81 19.98 5.97
N ASN A 118 -2.61 20.33 6.46
CA ASN A 118 -2.32 20.51 7.88
C ASN A 118 -2.50 19.24 8.73
N VAL A 119 -2.60 18.07 8.10
CA VAL A 119 -2.69 16.78 8.79
C VAL A 119 -1.49 15.94 8.39
N ARG A 120 -0.75 15.47 9.41
CA ARG A 120 0.45 14.67 9.19
C ARG A 120 0.13 13.24 8.76
N GLN A 121 -0.99 12.69 9.25
CA GLN A 121 -1.36 11.30 8.98
C GLN A 121 -1.57 11.08 7.49
N PRO A 122 -0.96 10.05 6.90
CA PRO A 122 -1.22 9.67 5.52
C PRO A 122 -2.68 9.28 5.30
N ILE A 123 -3.23 9.65 4.16
CA ILE A 123 -4.61 9.29 3.82
C ILE A 123 -4.70 7.78 3.59
N LEU A 124 -5.72 7.15 4.14
CA LEU A 124 -6.07 5.77 3.80
C LEU A 124 -6.75 5.78 2.43
N THR A 125 -5.95 5.70 1.38
CA THR A 125 -6.39 5.84 0.00
C THR A 125 -6.94 4.52 -0.52
N GLN A 126 -8.19 4.23 -0.21
CA GLN A 126 -8.91 3.10 -0.79
C GLN A 126 -9.40 3.46 -2.19
N TYR A 127 -9.45 2.47 -3.08
CA TYR A 127 -9.90 2.70 -4.45
C TYR A 127 -10.68 1.50 -5.00
N CYS A 128 -11.44 1.75 -6.05
CA CYS A 128 -12.21 0.73 -6.76
C CYS A 128 -12.32 1.09 -8.24
N ASP A 129 -12.92 0.22 -9.07
CA ASP A 129 -13.03 0.47 -10.51
C ASP A 129 -14.05 1.57 -10.86
N GLY A 130 -14.95 1.91 -9.95
CA GLY A 130 -15.95 2.95 -10.17
C GLY A 130 -17.03 2.60 -11.17
N ARG A 131 -17.01 1.41 -11.75
CA ARG A 131 -17.97 0.95 -12.77
C ARG A 131 -18.93 -0.10 -12.23
N GLN A 132 -18.40 -1.16 -11.64
CA GLN A 132 -19.19 -2.24 -11.09
C GLN A 132 -19.68 -1.94 -9.69
N VAL A 133 -18.93 -1.10 -8.95
CA VAL A 133 -19.25 -0.73 -7.57
C VAL A 133 -19.13 0.78 -7.44
N GLN A 134 -20.09 1.42 -6.80
CA GLN A 134 -19.95 2.82 -6.41
C GLN A 134 -19.14 2.92 -5.13
N CYS A 135 -18.14 3.78 -5.16
CA CYS A 135 -17.19 3.92 -4.06
C CYS A 135 -17.05 5.41 -3.72
N PRO A 136 -18.07 6.02 -3.10
CA PRO A 136 -17.96 7.41 -2.66
C PRO A 136 -16.82 7.52 -1.64
N ASN A 137 -16.00 8.52 -1.74
CA ASN A 137 -14.83 8.76 -0.89
C ASN A 137 -13.64 7.82 -1.18
N TRP A 138 -13.71 6.96 -2.18
CA TRP A 138 -12.58 6.14 -2.63
C TRP A 138 -12.06 6.67 -3.96
N MET A 139 -10.81 6.39 -4.27
CA MET A 139 -10.25 6.68 -5.58
C MET A 139 -10.81 5.73 -6.62
N THR A 140 -11.04 6.24 -7.83
CA THR A 140 -11.43 5.41 -8.98
C THR A 140 -10.19 5.00 -9.76
N ILE A 141 -10.06 3.72 -10.05
CA ILE A 141 -9.00 3.21 -10.92
C ILE A 141 -9.52 3.27 -12.36
N LEU A 142 -8.87 4.04 -13.19
CA LEU A 142 -9.21 4.16 -14.60
C LEU A 142 -8.01 3.84 -15.48
#